data_3792fd6f03dc4c74d8a6efb832d2967e
#
_entry.id   3792fd6f03dc4c74d8a6efb832d2967e
#
_cell.length_a   1.000
_cell.length_b   1.000
_cell.length_c   1.000
_cell.angle_alpha   90.00
_cell.angle_beta   90.00
_cell.angle_gamma   90.00
#
_symmetry.space_group_name_H-M   'P 1'
#
loop_
_entity.id
_entity.type
_entity.pdbx_description
1 polymer ?
#
loop_
_entity_poly.entity_id
_entity_poly.type
_entity_poly.pdbx_seq_one_letter_code
_entity_poly.pdbx_strand_id
1 'polypeptide(L)'
;MKNNIIAVDFDGTLCENKYPEIGEPNMELINFLMNCQLNGDKVILWTCRNEEQTKAAVDWCSEKGLIFDAVNENLPEIITEFGGDARKIFANVYIDDRNVSLYSCRKKTSMDLWAENEVELA
;
A
#
# COMPACT_ATOMS: atom_id res chain seq x y z
N MET A 1 14.15 12.63 14.86
CA MET A 1 12.99 11.75 14.62
C MET A 1 13.30 10.81 13.48
N LYS A 2 13.03 9.54 13.71
CA LYS A 2 13.15 8.56 12.62
C LYS A 2 11.98 8.73 11.66
N ASN A 3 12.29 8.78 10.38
CA ASN A 3 11.28 8.77 9.34
C ASN A 3 10.74 7.35 9.13
N ASN A 4 9.50 7.26 8.71
CA ASN A 4 8.84 5.99 8.44
C ASN A 4 8.93 5.62 6.96
N ILE A 5 8.86 4.33 6.71
CA ILE A 5 8.65 3.77 5.38
C ILE A 5 7.23 3.19 5.38
N ILE A 6 6.40 3.68 4.48
CA ILE A 6 4.99 3.31 4.39
C ILE A 6 4.76 2.55 3.09
N ALA A 7 4.31 1.31 3.20
CA ALA A 7 3.90 0.53 2.05
C ALA A 7 2.39 0.63 1.93
N VAL A 8 1.90 1.08 0.79
CA VAL A 8 0.46 1.31 0.58
C VAL A 8 -0.05 0.53 -0.62
N ASP A 9 -1.17 -0.17 -0.42
CA ASP A 9 -1.90 -0.86 -1.47
C ASP A 9 -2.65 0.14 -2.36
N PHE A 10 -3.05 -0.29 -3.54
CA PHE A 10 -3.76 0.57 -4.50
C PHE A 10 -5.27 0.31 -4.51
N ASP A 11 -5.69 -0.83 -5.08
CA ASP A 11 -7.13 -1.15 -5.23
C ASP A 11 -7.79 -1.40 -3.89
N GLY A 12 -8.83 -0.65 -3.58
CA GLY A 12 -9.52 -0.74 -2.30
C GLY A 12 -8.87 0.07 -1.17
N THR A 13 -7.77 0.77 -1.45
CA THR A 13 -7.02 1.56 -0.46
C THR A 13 -6.83 2.99 -0.92
N LEU A 14 -6.05 3.22 -1.98
CA LEU A 14 -5.87 4.57 -2.57
C LEU A 14 -7.04 4.98 -3.45
N CYS A 15 -7.81 4.04 -3.90
CA CYS A 15 -9.02 4.27 -4.67
C CYS A 15 -10.06 3.20 -4.36
N GLU A 16 -11.29 3.44 -4.74
CA GLU A 16 -12.34 2.43 -4.70
C GLU A 16 -11.93 1.26 -5.61
N ASN A 17 -12.19 0.02 -5.18
CA ASN A 17 -11.81 -1.16 -5.96
C ASN A 17 -12.73 -1.34 -7.17
N LYS A 18 -12.22 -1.02 -8.35
CA LYS A 18 -12.88 -1.20 -9.65
C LYS A 18 -11.96 -1.96 -10.61
N TYR A 19 -11.01 -2.70 -10.07
CA TYR A 19 -10.01 -3.44 -10.85
C TYR A 19 -10.65 -4.17 -12.03
N PRO A 20 -10.09 -4.12 -13.26
CA PRO A 20 -8.80 -3.49 -13.61
C PRO A 20 -8.86 -1.97 -13.80
N GLU A 21 -10.05 -1.39 -13.77
CA GLU A 21 -10.24 0.06 -13.85
C GLU A 21 -9.81 0.71 -12.54
N ILE A 22 -9.66 2.02 -12.56
CA ILE A 22 -9.31 2.79 -11.36
C ILE A 22 -10.57 3.49 -10.87
N GLY A 23 -10.97 3.21 -9.63
CA GLY A 23 -12.17 3.79 -9.03
C GLY A 23 -11.95 5.19 -8.47
N GLU A 24 -12.93 5.69 -7.72
CA GLU A 24 -12.87 7.01 -7.11
C GLU A 24 -11.68 7.11 -6.15
N PRO A 25 -10.95 8.24 -6.16
CA PRO A 25 -9.77 8.39 -5.31
C PRO A 25 -10.13 8.54 -3.83
N ASN A 26 -9.30 7.95 -2.98
CA ASN A 26 -9.31 8.23 -1.55
C ASN A 26 -8.40 9.43 -1.28
N MET A 27 -8.93 10.62 -1.52
CA MET A 27 -8.12 11.85 -1.41
C MET A 27 -7.63 12.12 0.00
N GLU A 28 -8.38 11.71 1.02
CA GLU A 28 -7.94 11.84 2.41
C GLU A 28 -6.62 11.09 2.64
N LEU A 29 -6.57 9.84 2.19
CA LEU A 29 -5.35 9.03 2.31
C LEU A 29 -4.23 9.56 1.42
N ILE A 30 -4.54 9.92 0.17
CA ILE A 30 -3.54 10.47 -0.76
C ILE A 30 -2.90 11.72 -0.17
N ASN A 31 -3.70 12.65 0.36
CA ASN A 31 -3.21 13.86 0.98
C ASN A 31 -2.39 13.57 2.23
N PHE A 32 -2.82 12.61 3.04
CA PHE A 32 -2.07 12.17 4.22
C PHE A 32 -0.67 11.67 3.83
N LEU A 33 -0.58 10.83 2.80
CA LEU A 33 0.70 10.29 2.34
C LEU A 33 1.61 11.38 1.77
N MET A 34 1.04 12.32 1.04
CA MET A 34 1.80 13.47 0.54
C MET A 34 2.38 14.29 1.68
N ASN A 35 1.61 14.51 2.73
CA ASN A 35 2.08 15.20 3.93
C ASN A 35 3.18 14.42 4.64
N CYS A 36 3.06 13.09 4.71
CA CYS A 36 4.11 12.24 5.26
C CYS A 36 5.42 12.44 4.50
N GLN A 37 5.36 12.47 3.16
CA GLN A 37 6.56 12.69 2.34
C GLN A 37 7.18 14.07 2.57
N LEU A 38 6.36 15.10 2.77
CA LEU A 38 6.85 16.44 3.10
C LEU A 38 7.59 16.45 4.42
N ASN A 39 7.25 15.55 5.34
CA ASN A 39 7.92 15.41 6.63
C ASN A 39 9.09 14.43 6.62
N GLY A 40 9.46 13.94 5.46
CA GLY A 40 10.62 13.06 5.28
C GLY A 40 10.33 11.58 5.24
N ASP A 41 9.07 11.16 5.36
CA ASP A 41 8.70 9.75 5.24
C ASP A 41 8.77 9.30 3.78
N LYS A 42 8.95 8.00 3.58
CA LYS A 42 8.98 7.39 2.25
C LYS A 42 7.73 6.56 2.03
N VAL A 43 7.22 6.58 0.79
CA VAL A 43 6.01 5.85 0.42
C VAL A 43 6.31 4.91 -0.73
N ILE A 44 6.02 3.63 -0.52
CA ILE A 44 6.18 2.57 -1.51
C ILE A 44 4.79 2.12 -1.95
N LEU A 45 4.55 2.07 -3.26
CA LEU A 45 3.35 1.42 -3.78
C LEU A 45 3.57 -0.09 -3.77
N TRP A 46 2.65 -0.82 -3.13
CA TRP A 46 2.73 -2.28 -3.04
C TRP A 46 1.41 -2.89 -3.50
N THR A 47 1.38 -3.34 -4.76
CA THR A 47 0.16 -3.76 -5.45
C THR A 47 0.33 -5.08 -6.19
N CYS A 48 -0.77 -5.83 -6.31
CA CYS A 48 -0.82 -7.06 -7.09
C CYS A 48 -1.08 -6.83 -8.58
N ARG A 49 -1.23 -5.58 -9.01
CA ARG A 49 -1.43 -5.26 -10.43
C ARG A 49 -0.24 -5.71 -11.26
N ASN A 50 -0.49 -6.12 -12.51
CA ASN A 50 0.58 -6.44 -13.44
C ASN A 50 1.36 -5.17 -13.83
N GLU A 51 2.41 -5.32 -14.62
CA GLU A 51 3.30 -4.21 -14.97
C GLU A 51 2.56 -3.04 -15.63
N GLU A 52 1.74 -3.32 -16.64
CA GLU A 52 0.99 -2.28 -17.36
C GLU A 52 -0.04 -1.59 -16.47
N GLN A 53 -0.76 -2.37 -15.68
CA GLN A 53 -1.77 -1.86 -14.76
C GLN A 53 -1.14 -1.09 -13.61
N THR A 54 0.04 -1.49 -13.16
CA THR A 54 0.81 -0.77 -12.13
C THR A 54 1.26 0.58 -12.65
N LYS A 55 1.73 0.63 -13.90
CA LYS A 55 2.12 1.90 -14.54
C LYS A 55 0.94 2.87 -14.58
N ALA A 56 -0.24 2.38 -14.94
CA ALA A 56 -1.45 3.20 -14.96
C ALA A 56 -1.77 3.75 -13.57
N ALA A 57 -1.62 2.94 -12.53
CA ALA A 57 -1.85 3.35 -11.14
C ALA A 57 -0.85 4.41 -10.70
N VAL A 58 0.42 4.23 -11.03
CA VAL A 58 1.49 5.20 -10.71
C VAL A 58 1.22 6.54 -11.40
N ASP A 59 0.89 6.52 -12.69
CA ASP A 59 0.59 7.73 -13.45
C ASP A 59 -0.63 8.46 -12.87
N TRP A 60 -1.66 7.70 -12.51
CA TRP A 60 -2.87 8.26 -11.90
C TRP A 60 -2.58 8.95 -10.57
N CYS A 61 -1.76 8.34 -9.71
CA CYS A 61 -1.36 8.94 -8.44
C CYS A 61 -0.49 10.17 -8.66
N SER A 62 0.42 10.11 -9.64
CA SER A 62 1.29 11.23 -9.99
C SER A 62 0.49 12.47 -10.42
N GLU A 63 -0.59 12.27 -11.16
CA GLU A 63 -1.50 13.36 -11.56
C GLU A 63 -2.12 14.06 -10.35
N LYS A 64 -2.26 13.35 -9.24
CA LYS A 64 -2.79 13.88 -7.98
C LYS A 64 -1.72 14.42 -7.04
N GLY A 65 -0.46 14.35 -7.46
CA GLY A 65 0.67 14.85 -6.70
C GLY A 65 1.38 13.80 -5.83
N LEU A 66 0.90 12.56 -5.81
CA LEU A 66 1.54 11.49 -5.05
C LEU A 66 2.52 10.73 -5.93
N ILE A 67 3.82 10.92 -5.67
CA ILE A 67 4.89 10.28 -6.39
C ILE A 67 5.57 9.29 -5.45
N PHE A 68 5.55 8.00 -5.80
CA PHE A 68 6.10 6.95 -4.95
C PHE A 68 7.63 6.96 -4.96
N ASP A 69 8.22 6.62 -3.81
CA ASP A 69 9.67 6.49 -3.66
C ASP A 69 10.18 5.15 -4.20
N ALA A 70 9.30 4.15 -4.25
CA ALA A 70 9.55 2.86 -4.90
C ALA A 70 8.21 2.21 -5.24
N VAL A 71 8.22 1.25 -6.15
CA VAL A 71 7.03 0.53 -6.60
C VAL A 71 7.34 -0.96 -6.59
N ASN A 72 6.64 -1.71 -5.74
CA ASN A 72 6.77 -3.18 -5.61
C ASN A 72 8.20 -3.67 -5.35
N GLU A 73 9.03 -2.82 -4.78
CA GLU A 73 10.41 -3.17 -4.43
C GLU A 73 10.83 -2.40 -3.18
N ASN A 74 11.87 -2.88 -2.53
CA ASN A 74 12.44 -2.18 -1.38
C ASN A 74 13.12 -0.88 -1.82
N LEU A 75 13.20 0.07 -0.89
CA LEU A 75 14.02 1.26 -1.10
C LEU A 75 15.49 0.86 -1.30
N PRO A 76 16.25 1.60 -2.14
CA PRO A 76 17.66 1.26 -2.39
C PRO A 76 18.51 1.13 -1.13
N GLU A 77 18.31 1.99 -0.13
CA GLU A 77 19.03 1.95 1.14
C GLU A 77 18.74 0.68 1.93
N ILE A 78 17.52 0.14 1.82
CA ILE A 78 17.13 -1.11 2.47
C ILE A 78 17.79 -2.31 1.79
N ILE A 79 17.81 -2.30 0.45
CA ILE A 79 18.49 -3.36 -0.32
C ILE A 79 19.96 -3.42 0.06
N THR A 80 20.60 -2.27 0.19
CA THR A 80 22.01 -2.19 0.59
C THR A 80 22.23 -2.72 2.01
N GLU A 81 21.37 -2.29 2.94
CA GLU A 81 21.50 -2.68 4.36
C GLU A 81 21.33 -4.18 4.58
N PHE A 82 20.33 -4.80 3.93
CA PHE A 82 20.02 -6.22 4.14
C PHE A 82 20.64 -7.16 3.09
N GLY A 83 21.34 -6.61 2.10
CA GLY A 83 22.04 -7.41 1.11
C GLY A 83 21.18 -8.04 0.04
N GLY A 84 19.94 -7.57 -0.14
CA GLY A 84 19.04 -8.09 -1.16
C GLY A 84 17.68 -7.47 -1.11
N ASP A 85 16.89 -7.72 -2.16
CA ASP A 85 15.51 -7.23 -2.29
C ASP A 85 14.54 -8.36 -1.97
N ALA A 86 14.17 -8.50 -0.71
CA ALA A 86 13.23 -9.52 -0.28
C ALA A 86 11.85 -9.30 -0.89
N ARG A 87 11.13 -10.39 -1.15
CA ARG A 87 9.77 -10.31 -1.72
C ARG A 87 8.81 -9.56 -0.82
N LYS A 88 8.88 -9.78 0.49
CA LYS A 88 8.15 -8.93 1.41
C LYS A 88 8.96 -7.66 1.63
N ILE A 89 8.51 -6.57 1.06
CA ILE A 89 9.20 -5.29 1.20
C ILE A 89 9.19 -4.84 2.66
N PHE A 90 10.29 -4.22 3.10
CA PHE A 90 10.39 -3.67 4.44
C PHE A 90 9.68 -2.33 4.52
N ALA A 91 8.78 -2.20 5.49
CA ALA A 91 8.12 -0.94 5.83
C ALA A 91 7.84 -0.91 7.33
N ASN A 92 7.78 0.29 7.89
CA ASN A 92 7.37 0.48 9.28
C ASN A 92 5.85 0.37 9.41
N VAL A 93 5.13 0.72 8.34
CA VAL A 93 3.67 0.73 8.29
C VAL A 93 3.21 0.16 6.96
N TYR A 94 2.23 -0.73 7.00
CA TYR A 94 1.56 -1.28 5.82
C TYR A 94 0.10 -0.85 5.85
N ILE A 95 -0.33 -0.14 4.81
CA ILE A 95 -1.73 0.29 4.67
C ILE A 95 -2.37 -0.53 3.56
N ASP A 96 -3.34 -1.35 3.92
CA ASP A 96 -3.95 -2.32 3.03
C ASP A 96 -5.39 -2.58 3.48
N ASP A 97 -6.29 -2.83 2.54
CA ASP A 97 -7.71 -3.10 2.80
C ASP A 97 -7.99 -4.53 3.25
N ARG A 98 -6.99 -5.42 3.17
CA ARG A 98 -7.15 -6.85 3.46
C ARG A 98 -6.42 -7.32 4.70
N ASN A 99 -6.02 -6.41 5.57
CA ASN A 99 -5.33 -6.76 6.80
C ASN A 99 -6.32 -7.10 7.91
N VAL A 100 -5.94 -8.10 8.71
CA VAL A 100 -6.68 -8.48 9.92
C VAL A 100 -5.84 -8.08 11.13
N SER A 101 -6.46 -7.46 12.13
CA SER A 101 -5.79 -7.10 13.36
C SER A 101 -5.28 -8.35 14.09
N LEU A 102 -4.02 -8.30 14.55
CA LEU A 102 -3.46 -9.38 15.37
C LEU A 102 -4.29 -9.61 16.63
N TYR A 103 -4.84 -8.55 17.18
CA TYR A 103 -5.69 -8.65 18.35
C TYR A 103 -6.96 -9.45 18.05
N SER A 104 -7.59 -9.18 16.92
CA SER A 104 -8.77 -9.91 16.45
C SER A 104 -8.47 -11.40 16.24
N CYS A 105 -7.30 -11.73 15.69
CA CYS A 105 -6.89 -13.12 15.45
C CYS A 105 -6.86 -13.96 16.70
N ARG A 106 -6.59 -13.38 17.85
CA ARG A 106 -6.51 -14.09 19.14
C ARG A 106 -7.86 -14.47 19.70
N LYS A 107 -8.94 -13.83 19.29
CA LYS A 107 -10.27 -13.95 19.88
C LYS A 107 -11.34 -14.48 18.96
N LYS A 108 -11.04 -14.65 17.68
CA LYS A 108 -12.03 -14.99 16.66
C LYS A 108 -11.74 -16.33 16.01
N THR A 109 -12.80 -16.97 15.54
CA THR A 109 -12.71 -18.19 14.74
C THR A 109 -12.26 -17.84 13.33
N SER A 110 -11.88 -18.86 12.55
CA SER A 110 -11.56 -18.67 11.13
C SER A 110 -12.71 -18.02 10.37
N MET A 111 -13.94 -18.38 10.69
CA MET A 111 -15.11 -17.81 10.04
C MET A 111 -15.26 -16.32 10.32
N ASP A 112 -15.01 -15.92 11.57
CA ASP A 112 -15.08 -14.50 11.95
C ASP A 112 -14.01 -13.68 11.22
N LEU A 113 -12.81 -14.23 11.07
CA LEU A 113 -11.73 -13.56 10.34
C LEU A 113 -12.07 -13.40 8.86
N TRP A 114 -12.66 -14.42 8.25
CA TRP A 114 -13.13 -14.34 6.88
C TRP A 114 -14.20 -13.27 6.70
N ALA A 115 -15.18 -13.22 7.61
CA ALA A 115 -16.25 -12.23 7.56
C ALA A 115 -15.71 -10.80 7.72
N GLU A 116 -14.73 -10.61 8.61
CA GLU A 116 -14.09 -9.32 8.86
C GLU A 116 -13.33 -8.82 7.64
N ASN A 117 -12.72 -9.74 6.88
CA ASN A 117 -11.93 -9.44 5.71
C ASN A 117 -12.65 -9.80 4.42
N GLU A 118 -13.96 -9.88 4.44
CA GLU A 118 -14.73 -10.23 3.26
C GLU A 118 -14.49 -9.23 2.16
N VAL A 119 -13.87 -9.71 1.09
CA VAL A 119 -13.68 -8.96 -0.15
C VAL A 119 -14.65 -9.55 -1.14
N GLU A 120 -15.51 -8.73 -1.72
CA GLU A 120 -16.35 -9.19 -2.81
C GLU A 120 -15.45 -9.65 -3.94
N LEU A 121 -15.48 -10.95 -4.18
CA LEU A 121 -14.85 -11.51 -5.37
C LEU A 121 -15.79 -11.20 -6.54
N ALA A 122 -15.50 -10.12 -7.19
CA ALA A 122 -16.23 -9.75 -8.39
C ALA A 122 -15.77 -10.64 -9.54
#